data_51a7c6f63519afbd3b4d834a40adc5ea
#
_entry.id   51a7c6f63519afbd3b4d834a40adc5ea
#
_cell.length_a   1.000
_cell.length_b   1.000
_cell.length_c   1.000
_cell.angle_alpha   90.00
_cell.angle_beta   90.00
_cell.angle_gamma   90.00
#
_symmetry.space_group_name_H-M   'P 1'
#
loop_
_entity.id
_entity.type
_entity.pdbx_description
1 polymer ?
#
loop_
_entity_poly.entity_id
_entity_poly.type
_entity_poly.pdbx_seq_one_letter_code
_entity_poly.pdbx_strand_id
1 'polypeptide(L)'
;MDLTDSEFTAGQRWISNTESELGLGIVIEFADRRVTLSFPAAGERRVYASDNAPLSRVIYEIGETIRSADGDSLQITERLEANGCFIYAGDAEDGSPGIIPELDLDSFVQFSRPLDRLFAGQIDKNNSFLLRSESLRLQHRHRQSQGYGLLGPRVQLLPHQFYIAQQVAE
;
A
#
# COMPACT_ATOMS: atom_id res chain seq x y z
N MET A 1 -17.40 16.35 34.86
CA MET A 1 -16.69 17.09 33.82
C MET A 1 -16.12 16.00 32.93
N ASP A 2 -17.00 15.55 32.03
CA ASP A 2 -16.71 14.42 31.15
C ASP A 2 -15.60 14.83 30.17
N LEU A 3 -14.42 14.25 30.37
CA LEU A 3 -13.41 14.19 29.33
C LEU A 3 -13.98 13.21 28.30
N THR A 4 -14.73 13.73 27.36
CA THR A 4 -15.16 13.00 26.16
C THR A 4 -13.90 12.42 25.54
N ASP A 5 -13.81 11.13 25.60
CA ASP A 5 -12.85 10.30 24.86
C ASP A 5 -13.05 10.64 23.38
N SER A 6 -12.35 11.67 22.90
CA SER A 6 -12.48 12.09 21.52
C SER A 6 -11.76 11.07 20.70
N GLU A 7 -12.50 10.31 19.91
CA GLU A 7 -11.98 9.32 18.97
C GLU A 7 -10.86 9.89 18.06
N PHE A 8 -10.89 11.23 17.86
CA PHE A 8 -9.95 11.95 17.01
C PHE A 8 -9.02 12.86 17.82
N THR A 9 -7.73 12.69 17.62
CA THR A 9 -6.68 13.53 18.19
C THR A 9 -5.77 14.05 17.09
N ALA A 10 -5.35 15.31 17.19
CA ALA A 10 -4.42 15.90 16.24
C ALA A 10 -3.12 15.08 16.14
N GLY A 11 -2.67 14.80 14.93
CA GLY A 11 -1.51 13.97 14.65
C GLY A 11 -1.82 12.50 14.33
N GLN A 12 -3.00 12.01 14.64
CA GLN A 12 -3.42 10.65 14.27
C GLN A 12 -3.48 10.46 12.77
N ARG A 13 -3.23 9.22 12.32
CA ARG A 13 -3.28 8.84 10.92
C ARG A 13 -4.56 8.07 10.60
N TRP A 14 -5.28 8.55 9.57
CA TRP A 14 -6.55 8.01 9.13
C TRP A 14 -6.62 7.90 7.62
N ILE A 15 -7.42 6.97 7.12
CA ILE A 15 -7.75 6.82 5.70
C ILE A 15 -9.23 7.06 5.48
N SER A 16 -9.56 7.63 4.31
CA SER A 16 -10.95 7.73 3.88
C SER A 16 -11.41 6.43 3.24
N ASN A 17 -12.52 5.88 3.74
CA ASN A 17 -13.10 4.63 3.20
C ASN A 17 -13.86 4.88 1.88
N THR A 18 -14.16 6.13 1.55
CA THR A 18 -14.91 6.52 0.35
C THR A 18 -14.04 7.15 -0.73
N GLU A 19 -12.90 7.76 -0.34
CA GLU A 19 -11.98 8.47 -1.22
C GLU A 19 -10.55 7.94 -1.00
N SER A 20 -10.32 6.70 -1.38
CA SER A 20 -9.04 6.01 -1.16
C SER A 20 -7.85 6.64 -1.89
N GLU A 21 -8.11 7.39 -2.96
CA GLU A 21 -7.12 8.14 -3.71
C GLU A 21 -6.47 9.29 -2.92
N LEU A 22 -7.09 9.72 -1.83
CA LEU A 22 -6.52 10.74 -0.95
C LEU A 22 -5.28 10.26 -0.20
N GLY A 23 -5.13 8.94 -0.01
CA GLY A 23 -4.01 8.34 0.72
C GLY A 23 -4.15 8.49 2.23
N LEU A 24 -3.01 8.57 2.93
CA LEU A 24 -2.96 8.67 4.39
C LEU A 24 -3.17 10.12 4.83
N GLY A 25 -4.24 10.35 5.60
CA GLY A 25 -4.58 11.63 6.18
C GLY A 25 -4.00 11.82 7.58
N ILE A 26 -3.81 13.07 7.96
CA ILE A 26 -3.40 13.51 9.30
C ILE A 26 -4.54 14.32 9.89
N VAL A 27 -4.96 14.00 11.10
CA VAL A 27 -5.91 14.85 11.84
C VAL A 27 -5.22 16.16 12.21
N ILE A 28 -5.76 17.26 11.72
CA ILE A 28 -5.27 18.61 12.03
C ILE A 28 -6.00 19.18 13.23
N GLU A 29 -7.33 19.01 13.26
CA GLU A 29 -8.17 19.61 14.28
C GLU A 29 -9.43 18.77 14.47
N PHE A 30 -9.89 18.72 15.71
CA PHE A 30 -11.20 18.21 16.07
C PHE A 30 -11.92 19.28 16.92
N ALA A 31 -12.97 19.86 16.35
CA ALA A 31 -13.79 20.87 17.01
C ALA A 31 -15.23 20.80 16.53
N ASP A 32 -16.19 21.17 17.38
CA ASP A 32 -17.62 21.27 17.05
C ASP A 32 -18.18 20.02 16.33
N ARG A 33 -17.79 18.82 16.81
CA ARG A 33 -18.18 17.52 16.22
C ARG A 33 -17.75 17.39 14.74
N ARG A 34 -16.68 18.06 14.36
CA ARG A 34 -16.06 17.96 13.04
C ARG A 34 -14.59 17.63 13.18
N VAL A 35 -14.12 16.72 12.36
CA VAL A 35 -12.70 16.40 12.22
C VAL A 35 -12.20 16.95 10.90
N THR A 36 -11.11 17.69 10.96
CA THR A 36 -10.40 18.21 9.79
C THR A 36 -9.16 17.35 9.56
N LEU A 37 -9.08 16.73 8.39
CA LEU A 37 -7.90 15.97 7.95
C LEU A 37 -7.20 16.69 6.81
N SER A 38 -5.86 16.62 6.85
CA SER A 38 -5.01 16.95 5.70
C SER A 38 -4.54 15.64 5.06
N PHE A 39 -4.61 15.58 3.74
CA PHE A 39 -4.11 14.47 2.93
C PHE A 39 -2.92 14.95 2.10
N PRO A 40 -1.68 14.85 2.63
CA PRO A 40 -0.49 15.42 1.98
C PRO A 40 -0.23 14.83 0.60
N ALA A 41 -0.52 13.54 0.40
CA ALA A 41 -0.34 12.86 -0.88
C ALA A 41 -1.21 13.45 -2.01
N ALA A 42 -2.45 13.89 -1.66
CA ALA A 42 -3.36 14.53 -2.60
C ALA A 42 -3.25 16.06 -2.60
N GLY A 43 -2.56 16.65 -1.62
CA GLY A 43 -2.52 18.10 -1.42
C GLY A 43 -3.85 18.70 -0.98
N GLU A 44 -4.74 17.89 -0.39
CA GLU A 44 -6.11 18.28 -0.09
C GLU A 44 -6.42 18.27 1.41
N ARG A 45 -7.45 19.01 1.78
CA ARG A 45 -8.05 18.97 3.12
C ARG A 45 -9.52 18.61 3.02
N ARG A 46 -9.98 17.81 3.98
CA ARG A 46 -11.36 17.39 4.11
C ARG A 46 -11.86 17.62 5.53
N VAL A 47 -13.13 17.94 5.64
CA VAL A 47 -13.83 18.08 6.92
C VAL A 47 -14.96 17.06 6.95
N TYR A 48 -14.97 16.24 7.99
CA TYR A 48 -16.00 15.22 8.20
C TYR A 48 -16.77 15.50 9.49
N ALA A 49 -18.05 15.13 9.52
CA ALA A 49 -18.81 15.08 10.77
C ALA A 49 -18.34 13.85 11.57
N SER A 50 -17.95 14.02 12.84
CA SER A 50 -17.39 12.95 13.66
C SER A 50 -18.29 11.73 13.80
N ASP A 51 -19.61 11.95 13.90
CA ASP A 51 -20.57 10.88 14.19
C ASP A 51 -20.70 9.84 13.07
N ASN A 52 -20.39 10.20 11.83
CA ASN A 52 -20.53 9.35 10.64
C ASN A 52 -19.36 9.52 9.65
N ALA A 53 -18.18 9.86 10.15
CA ALA A 53 -17.01 9.99 9.31
C ALA A 53 -16.66 8.64 8.67
N PRO A 54 -16.61 8.53 7.32
CA PRO A 54 -16.19 7.29 6.64
C PRO A 54 -14.68 7.17 6.69
N LEU A 55 -14.14 7.10 7.90
CA LEU A 55 -12.71 7.11 8.18
C LEU A 55 -12.33 5.84 8.95
N SER A 56 -11.14 5.31 8.69
CA SER A 56 -10.53 4.23 9.45
C SER A 56 -9.17 4.66 9.94
N ARG A 57 -8.91 4.46 11.24
CA ARG A 57 -7.60 4.74 11.82
C ARG A 57 -6.58 3.73 11.34
N VAL A 58 -5.41 4.22 10.97
CA VAL A 58 -4.28 3.38 10.58
C VAL A 58 -3.39 3.16 11.78
N ILE A 59 -3.24 1.90 12.17
CA ILE A 59 -2.40 1.46 13.28
C ILE A 59 -1.51 0.33 12.75
N TYR A 60 -0.21 0.46 12.98
CA TYR A 60 0.75 -0.57 12.59
C TYR A 60 1.02 -1.54 13.75
N GLU A 61 1.18 -2.81 13.41
CA GLU A 61 1.44 -3.88 14.36
C GLU A 61 2.93 -4.15 14.54
N ILE A 62 3.29 -4.79 15.67
CA ILE A 62 4.67 -5.24 15.91
C ILE A 62 5.09 -6.21 14.82
N GLY A 63 6.30 -6.01 14.28
CA GLY A 63 6.86 -6.79 13.17
C GLY A 63 6.58 -6.20 11.78
N GLU A 64 5.74 -5.17 11.66
CA GLU A 64 5.56 -4.45 10.40
C GLU A 64 6.70 -3.46 10.17
N THR A 65 6.96 -3.16 8.91
CA THR A 65 7.92 -2.13 8.53
C THR A 65 7.16 -0.85 8.18
N ILE A 66 7.56 0.23 8.81
CA ILE A 66 7.03 1.58 8.55
C ILE A 66 8.12 2.46 7.96
N ARG A 67 7.70 3.57 7.37
CA ARG A 67 8.59 4.57 6.80
C ARG A 67 8.26 5.95 7.33
N SER A 68 9.30 6.73 7.64
CA SER A 68 9.16 8.14 7.99
C SER A 68 9.02 9.02 6.75
N ALA A 69 8.53 10.24 6.93
CA ALA A 69 8.48 11.26 5.88
C ALA A 69 9.88 11.62 5.34
N ASP A 70 10.91 11.44 6.14
CA ASP A 70 12.31 11.66 5.77
C ASP A 70 12.91 10.49 4.98
N GLY A 71 12.18 9.37 4.90
CA GLY A 71 12.56 8.19 4.13
C GLY A 71 13.21 7.08 4.93
N ASP A 72 13.36 7.23 6.24
CA ASP A 72 13.91 6.19 7.11
C ASP A 72 12.91 5.03 7.24
N SER A 73 13.40 3.81 7.17
CA SER A 73 12.61 2.59 7.36
C SER A 73 12.86 1.99 8.74
N LEU A 74 11.81 1.55 9.42
CA LEU A 74 11.85 0.97 10.76
C LEU A 74 11.00 -0.29 10.83
N GLN A 75 11.55 -1.38 11.31
CA GLN A 75 10.77 -2.56 11.68
C GLN A 75 10.32 -2.44 13.14
N ILE A 76 9.01 -2.42 13.35
CA ILE A 76 8.42 -2.17 14.67
C ILE A 76 8.70 -3.34 15.61
N THR A 77 9.33 -3.06 16.73
CA THR A 77 9.52 -3.99 17.85
C THR A 77 8.65 -3.64 19.05
N GLU A 78 8.32 -2.36 19.20
CA GLU A 78 7.50 -1.85 20.29
C GLU A 78 6.59 -0.72 19.81
N ARG A 79 5.38 -0.63 20.38
CA ARG A 79 4.41 0.42 20.15
C ARG A 79 3.98 1.03 21.47
N LEU A 80 4.18 2.31 21.63
CA LEU A 80 3.80 3.10 22.79
C LEU A 80 2.68 4.06 22.43
N GLU A 81 1.77 4.30 23.34
CA GLU A 81 0.71 5.31 23.17
C GLU A 81 1.00 6.52 24.04
N ALA A 82 0.97 7.70 23.44
CA ALA A 82 1.17 8.97 24.12
C ALA A 82 0.20 10.02 23.55
N ASN A 83 -0.58 10.63 24.43
CA ASN A 83 -1.54 11.69 24.05
C ASN A 83 -2.50 11.29 22.89
N GLY A 84 -2.95 10.04 22.86
CA GLY A 84 -3.85 9.52 21.83
C GLY A 84 -3.20 9.22 20.48
N CYS A 85 -1.89 9.43 20.32
CA CYS A 85 -1.11 9.04 19.16
C CYS A 85 -0.15 7.90 19.49
N PHE A 86 0.32 7.18 18.48
CA PHE A 86 1.30 6.12 18.65
C PHE A 86 2.72 6.61 18.38
N ILE A 87 3.66 6.02 19.12
CA ILE A 87 5.09 6.12 18.90
C ILE A 87 5.59 4.70 18.62
N TYR A 88 6.20 4.51 17.47
CA TYR A 88 6.73 3.24 17.04
C TYR A 88 8.23 3.21 17.28
N ALA A 89 8.69 2.27 18.06
CA ALA A 89 10.10 1.99 18.29
C ALA A 89 10.48 0.68 17.60
N GLY A 90 11.71 0.58 17.10
CA GLY A 90 12.14 -0.62 16.41
C GLY A 90 13.56 -0.50 15.87
N ASP A 91 13.89 -1.38 14.94
CA ASP A 91 15.19 -1.46 14.33
C ASP A 91 15.15 -0.94 12.90
N ALA A 92 16.09 -0.06 12.55
CA ALA A 92 16.28 0.41 11.18
C ALA A 92 16.94 -0.69 10.33
N GLU A 93 17.01 -0.49 9.01
CA GLU A 93 17.60 -1.47 8.07
C GLU A 93 19.07 -1.81 8.40
N ASP A 94 19.79 -0.89 9.03
CA ASP A 94 21.19 -1.08 9.47
C ASP A 94 21.30 -1.76 10.86
N GLY A 95 20.17 -2.08 11.49
CA GLY A 95 20.11 -2.67 12.83
C GLY A 95 20.26 -1.64 13.96
N SER A 96 20.28 -0.36 13.68
CA SER A 96 20.29 0.69 14.71
C SER A 96 18.89 0.88 15.29
N PRO A 97 18.76 1.16 16.62
CA PRO A 97 17.46 1.45 17.20
C PRO A 97 16.96 2.81 16.71
N GLY A 98 15.68 2.83 16.34
CA GLY A 98 15.02 4.04 15.85
C GLY A 98 13.64 4.22 16.47
N ILE A 99 13.11 5.44 16.35
CA ILE A 99 11.78 5.81 16.83
C ILE A 99 11.11 6.67 15.74
N ILE A 100 9.88 6.31 15.38
CA ILE A 100 9.05 7.09 14.44
C ILE A 100 7.72 7.39 15.13
N PRO A 101 7.43 8.65 15.47
CA PRO A 101 6.10 9.08 15.92
C PRO A 101 5.05 8.93 14.81
N GLU A 102 3.80 8.69 15.18
CA GLU A 102 2.69 8.57 14.22
C GLU A 102 2.58 9.80 13.29
N LEU A 103 2.89 10.98 13.81
CA LEU A 103 2.89 12.23 13.04
C LEU A 103 3.91 12.23 11.90
N ASP A 104 5.08 11.59 12.11
CA ASP A 104 6.20 11.59 11.17
C ASP A 104 6.15 10.44 10.16
N LEU A 105 5.07 9.66 10.16
CA LEU A 105 4.86 8.61 9.17
C LEU A 105 4.74 9.19 7.76
N ASP A 106 5.32 8.50 6.79
CA ASP A 106 5.18 8.85 5.38
C ASP A 106 3.70 8.83 4.96
N SER A 107 3.25 9.87 4.30
CA SER A 107 1.89 10.01 3.81
C SER A 107 1.63 9.22 2.52
N PHE A 108 2.68 8.76 1.85
CA PHE A 108 2.63 7.93 0.64
C PHE A 108 2.70 6.43 0.94
N VAL A 109 2.21 6.02 2.09
CA VAL A 109 2.32 4.64 2.58
C VAL A 109 1.76 3.65 1.57
N GLN A 110 2.60 2.73 1.15
CA GLN A 110 2.18 1.50 0.49
C GLN A 110 1.86 0.47 1.58
N PHE A 111 0.58 0.20 1.78
CA PHE A 111 0.18 -0.88 2.68
C PHE A 111 0.81 -2.20 2.19
N SER A 112 1.61 -2.82 3.05
CA SER A 112 2.34 -4.03 2.71
C SER A 112 1.43 -5.26 2.59
N ARG A 113 0.29 -5.24 3.30
CA ARG A 113 -0.67 -6.36 3.27
C ARG A 113 -1.71 -6.15 2.19
N PRO A 114 -1.98 -7.16 1.33
CA PRO A 114 -3.00 -7.06 0.29
C PRO A 114 -4.41 -6.75 0.82
N LEU A 115 -4.74 -7.23 2.03
CA LEU A 115 -6.02 -6.95 2.68
C LEU A 115 -6.15 -5.50 3.10
N ASP A 116 -5.11 -4.90 3.68
CA ASP A 116 -5.12 -3.49 4.09
C ASP A 116 -5.27 -2.57 2.89
N ARG A 117 -4.62 -2.92 1.76
CA ARG A 117 -4.79 -2.22 0.48
C ARG A 117 -6.22 -2.32 -0.03
N LEU A 118 -6.85 -3.49 0.09
CA LEU A 118 -8.24 -3.70 -0.31
C LEU A 118 -9.20 -2.89 0.55
N PHE A 119 -9.02 -2.91 1.87
CA PHE A 119 -9.86 -2.14 2.81
C PHE A 119 -9.62 -0.63 2.68
N ALA A 120 -8.40 -0.20 2.35
CA ALA A 120 -8.09 1.19 2.02
C ALA A 120 -8.62 1.61 0.64
N GLY A 121 -9.35 0.73 -0.07
CA GLY A 121 -9.85 1.00 -1.42
C GLY A 121 -8.75 1.19 -2.47
N GLN A 122 -7.50 0.83 -2.15
CA GLN A 122 -6.39 0.87 -3.10
C GLN A 122 -6.53 -0.27 -4.12
N ILE A 123 -7.55 -0.16 -4.94
CA ILE A 123 -7.78 -1.06 -6.07
C ILE A 123 -6.95 -0.54 -7.24
N ASP A 124 -6.21 -1.43 -7.89
CA ASP A 124 -5.49 -1.09 -9.12
C ASP A 124 -6.46 -0.47 -10.13
N LYS A 125 -6.01 0.56 -10.84
CA LYS A 125 -6.80 1.16 -11.92
C LYS A 125 -7.23 0.05 -12.88
N ASN A 126 -8.50 0.07 -13.32
CA ASN A 126 -9.05 -0.93 -14.23
C ASN A 126 -8.13 -1.21 -15.44
N ASN A 127 -7.46 -0.20 -15.96
CA ASN A 127 -6.53 -0.36 -17.06
C ASN A 127 -5.29 -1.20 -16.70
N SER A 128 -4.76 -1.04 -15.49
CA SER A 128 -3.62 -1.84 -14.99
C SER A 128 -4.02 -3.28 -14.76
N PHE A 129 -5.21 -3.51 -14.21
CA PHE A 129 -5.78 -4.85 -14.03
C PHE A 129 -6.03 -5.55 -15.39
N LEU A 130 -6.65 -4.86 -16.33
CA LEU A 130 -6.90 -5.38 -17.69
C LEU A 130 -5.59 -5.69 -18.41
N LEU A 131 -4.59 -4.81 -18.33
CA LEU A 131 -3.27 -5.04 -18.93
C LEU A 131 -2.61 -6.29 -18.33
N ARG A 132 -2.68 -6.44 -17.01
CA ARG A 132 -2.11 -7.59 -16.31
C ARG A 132 -2.84 -8.89 -16.68
N SER A 133 -4.16 -8.89 -16.69
CA SER A 133 -4.96 -10.05 -17.06
C SER A 133 -4.73 -10.48 -18.50
N GLU A 134 -4.67 -9.53 -19.46
CA GLU A 134 -4.34 -9.81 -20.85
C GLU A 134 -2.91 -10.31 -21.05
N SER A 135 -1.95 -9.75 -20.32
CA SER A 135 -0.56 -10.22 -20.36
C SER A 135 -0.45 -11.68 -19.89
N LEU A 136 -1.12 -12.04 -18.81
CA LEU A 136 -1.17 -13.42 -18.31
C LEU A 136 -1.87 -14.35 -19.29
N ARG A 137 -2.97 -13.92 -19.89
CA ARG A 137 -3.71 -14.67 -20.90
C ARG A 137 -2.85 -14.93 -22.15
N LEU A 138 -2.13 -13.90 -22.62
CA LEU A 138 -1.20 -14.02 -23.74
C LEU A 138 -0.04 -14.97 -23.42
N GLN A 139 0.55 -14.86 -22.22
CA GLN A 139 1.58 -15.79 -21.77
C GLN A 139 1.08 -17.24 -21.71
N HIS A 140 -0.13 -17.45 -21.20
CA HIS A 140 -0.72 -18.77 -21.11
C HIS A 140 -0.95 -19.36 -22.52
N ARG A 141 -1.57 -18.58 -23.42
CA ARG A 141 -1.78 -18.99 -24.83
C ARG A 141 -0.47 -19.28 -25.54
N HIS A 142 0.55 -18.46 -25.28
CA HIS A 142 1.89 -18.66 -25.84
C HIS A 142 2.52 -19.98 -25.36
N ARG A 143 2.41 -20.27 -24.03
CA ARG A 143 2.92 -21.53 -23.46
C ARG A 143 2.21 -22.79 -23.98
N GLN A 144 0.95 -22.65 -24.40
CA GLN A 144 0.17 -23.76 -24.97
C GLN A 144 0.30 -23.85 -26.49
N SER A 145 1.02 -22.94 -27.14
CA SER A 145 1.23 -22.98 -28.58
C SER A 145 2.19 -24.11 -28.94
N GLN A 146 1.93 -24.78 -30.06
CA GLN A 146 2.83 -25.81 -30.59
C GLN A 146 4.22 -25.25 -30.94
N GLY A 147 4.34 -23.94 -31.11
CA GLY A 147 5.60 -23.25 -31.36
C GLY A 147 6.34 -22.79 -30.09
N TYR A 148 5.94 -23.19 -28.88
CA TYR A 148 6.51 -22.68 -27.65
C TYR A 148 8.03 -22.87 -27.52
N GLY A 149 8.55 -24.01 -28.01
CA GLY A 149 9.99 -24.29 -28.03
C GLY A 149 10.78 -23.49 -29.08
N LEU A 150 10.08 -22.85 -30.05
CA LEU A 150 10.69 -22.06 -31.12
C LEU A 150 10.71 -20.56 -30.80
N LEU A 151 9.88 -20.13 -29.86
CA LEU A 151 9.70 -18.73 -29.45
C LEU A 151 10.44 -18.48 -28.13
N GLY A 152 11.72 -18.71 -28.16
CA GLY A 152 12.66 -18.47 -27.05
C GLY A 152 13.59 -17.29 -27.32
N PRO A 153 14.74 -17.27 -26.64
CA PRO A 153 15.80 -16.30 -26.92
C PRO A 153 16.13 -16.31 -28.40
N ARG A 154 16.65 -15.20 -28.94
CA ARG A 154 17.00 -15.03 -30.36
C ARG A 154 17.78 -16.22 -30.90
N VAL A 155 17.07 -17.24 -31.35
CA VAL A 155 17.63 -18.45 -31.95
C VAL A 155 17.55 -18.30 -33.45
N GLN A 156 18.65 -18.52 -34.14
CA GLN A 156 18.64 -18.60 -35.58
C GLN A 156 18.08 -19.96 -35.96
N LEU A 157 16.87 -19.99 -36.52
CA LEU A 157 16.23 -21.22 -36.97
C LEU A 157 16.98 -21.80 -38.14
N LEU A 158 17.63 -22.93 -37.98
CA LEU A 158 18.29 -23.67 -39.07
C LEU A 158 17.26 -24.65 -39.68
N PRO A 159 17.04 -24.63 -40.98
CA PRO A 159 16.02 -25.47 -41.66
C PRO A 159 16.08 -26.95 -41.30
N HIS A 160 17.30 -27.52 -41.19
CA HIS A 160 17.48 -28.93 -40.83
C HIS A 160 17.10 -29.26 -39.41
N GLN A 161 17.27 -28.31 -38.44
CA GLN A 161 16.86 -28.51 -37.07
C GLN A 161 15.31 -28.45 -36.95
N PHE A 162 14.67 -27.61 -37.72
CA PHE A 162 13.22 -27.54 -37.82
C PHE A 162 12.65 -28.85 -38.36
N TYR A 163 13.25 -29.42 -39.42
CA TYR A 163 12.84 -30.70 -39.99
C TYR A 163 12.97 -31.85 -38.97
N ILE A 164 14.09 -31.91 -38.25
CA ILE A 164 14.32 -32.96 -37.22
C ILE A 164 13.27 -32.78 -36.08
N ALA A 165 13.04 -31.57 -35.63
CA ALA A 165 12.06 -31.33 -34.55
C ALA A 165 10.63 -31.73 -34.97
N GLN A 166 10.24 -31.55 -36.22
CA GLN A 166 8.96 -32.00 -36.75
C GLN A 166 8.88 -33.53 -36.78
N GLN A 167 9.92 -34.22 -37.24
CA GLN A 167 9.95 -35.69 -37.31
C GLN A 167 9.91 -36.37 -35.93
N VAL A 168 10.38 -35.68 -34.89
CA VAL A 168 10.35 -36.21 -33.51
C VAL A 168 9.00 -35.93 -32.83
N ALA A 169 8.24 -34.95 -33.32
CA ALA A 169 6.95 -34.58 -32.77
C ALA A 169 5.76 -35.33 -33.37
N GLU A 170 5.95 -36.07 -34.47
CA GLU A 170 4.98 -37.00 -35.07
C GLU A 170 5.12 -38.40 -34.41
#